data_a81d7a19c5e8141dd865b0042e548204
#
_entry.id   a81d7a19c5e8141dd865b0042e548204
#
_cell.length_a   1.000
_cell.length_b   1.000
_cell.length_c   1.000
_cell.angle_alpha   90.00
_cell.angle_beta   90.00
_cell.angle_gamma   90.00
#
_symmetry.space_group_name_H-M   'P 1'
#
loop_
_entity.id
_entity.type
_entity.pdbx_description
1 polymer ?
#
loop_
_entity_poly.entity_id
_entity_poly.type
_entity_poly.pdbx_seq_one_letter_code
_entity_poly.pdbx_strand_id
1 'polypeptide(L)'
;MADLEAIVQLALSQRGKRYVFGAQPADSDPNPPAFDCSSLVRWSCNRLGLAPAMEPTSYYQEIHCATNGTMLGIDQGIGTRGALLFNHRDLAGNPHTPTPPVNPAIYSHAHVAISLGNGQTIEARSTAVGVVIGTANGRGWTAAGRIPGAGSGWAPPPPPPPPPPSPPPAPGFPDPRTDRPYLRRGAVGPSVVEMQRLLIAIGQSPALAAAGATGNFLDISVAALRTFQAFVINTYGDPRMAVDAECGPITWAWLYRIAG
;
A
#
# COMPACT_ATOMS: atom_id res chain seq x y z
N MET A 1 -15.82 -17.99 16.94
CA MET A 1 -15.93 -17.18 15.71
C MET A 1 -14.61 -16.47 15.53
N ALA A 2 -14.06 -16.45 14.31
CA ALA A 2 -12.85 -15.71 14.02
C ALA A 2 -13.11 -14.19 14.22
N ASP A 3 -12.20 -13.51 14.88
CA ASP A 3 -12.28 -12.06 15.10
C ASP A 3 -11.93 -11.32 13.80
N LEU A 4 -12.84 -10.47 13.33
CA LEU A 4 -12.67 -9.70 12.10
C LEU A 4 -11.43 -8.78 12.16
N GLU A 5 -11.19 -8.12 13.29
CA GLU A 5 -10.01 -7.26 13.43
C GLU A 5 -8.72 -8.08 13.41
N ALA A 6 -8.70 -9.25 14.04
CA ALA A 6 -7.55 -10.15 13.97
C ALA A 6 -7.25 -10.60 12.52
N ILE A 7 -8.30 -10.84 11.70
CA ILE A 7 -8.15 -11.14 10.26
C ILE A 7 -7.47 -9.98 9.54
N VAL A 8 -7.96 -8.74 9.76
CA VAL A 8 -7.41 -7.53 9.13
C VAL A 8 -5.95 -7.31 9.56
N GLN A 9 -5.65 -7.45 10.86
CA GLN A 9 -4.28 -7.29 11.37
C GLN A 9 -3.34 -8.34 10.82
N LEU A 10 -3.82 -9.59 10.67
CA LEU A 10 -3.03 -10.67 10.09
C LEU A 10 -2.72 -10.39 8.61
N ALA A 11 -3.69 -9.88 7.83
CA ALA A 11 -3.45 -9.44 6.46
C ALA A 11 -2.46 -8.27 6.39
N LEU A 12 -2.61 -7.26 7.28
CA LEU A 12 -1.71 -6.11 7.37
C LEU A 12 -0.26 -6.53 7.70
N SER A 13 -0.07 -7.55 8.53
CA SER A 13 1.25 -8.08 8.88
C SER A 13 2.00 -8.68 7.68
N GLN A 14 1.31 -9.00 6.59
CA GLN A 14 1.89 -9.53 5.36
C GLN A 14 2.37 -8.44 4.39
N ARG A 15 2.22 -7.17 4.74
CA ARG A 15 2.66 -6.04 3.92
C ARG A 15 4.13 -6.18 3.51
N GLY A 16 4.43 -5.89 2.25
CA GLY A 16 5.75 -6.01 1.66
C GLY A 16 6.10 -7.40 1.10
N LYS A 17 5.24 -8.42 1.34
CA LYS A 17 5.44 -9.73 0.73
C LYS A 17 5.18 -9.70 -0.77
N ARG A 18 5.80 -10.66 -1.46
CA ARG A 18 5.70 -10.76 -2.93
C ARG A 18 4.29 -11.15 -3.37
N TYR A 19 3.89 -10.64 -4.53
CA TYR A 19 2.76 -11.18 -5.27
C TYR A 19 3.26 -12.29 -6.21
N VAL A 20 2.60 -13.46 -6.18
CA VAL A 20 2.80 -14.53 -7.14
C VAL A 20 1.42 -15.03 -7.55
N PHE A 21 1.07 -14.88 -8.85
CA PHE A 21 -0.22 -15.34 -9.36
C PHE A 21 -0.38 -16.85 -9.15
N GLY A 22 -1.51 -17.26 -8.59
CA GLY A 22 -1.79 -18.66 -8.25
C GLY A 22 -1.07 -19.18 -6.98
N ALA A 23 -0.42 -18.31 -6.22
CA ALA A 23 0.12 -18.70 -4.93
C ALA A 23 -0.99 -19.18 -4.00
N GLN A 24 -0.81 -20.38 -3.42
CA GLN A 24 -1.76 -21.00 -2.48
C GLN A 24 -1.01 -21.47 -1.24
N PRO A 25 -0.57 -20.57 -0.37
CA PRO A 25 0.12 -20.96 0.86
C PRO A 25 -0.80 -21.84 1.73
N ALA A 26 -0.23 -22.79 2.45
CA ALA A 26 -0.98 -23.56 3.43
C ALA A 26 -1.50 -22.63 4.54
N ASP A 27 -2.74 -22.84 5.00
CA ASP A 27 -3.33 -22.02 6.06
C ASP A 27 -2.56 -22.16 7.39
N SER A 28 -1.84 -23.26 7.59
CA SER A 28 -0.95 -23.52 8.72
C SER A 28 0.42 -22.85 8.62
N ASP A 29 0.84 -22.38 7.44
CA ASP A 29 2.15 -21.71 7.27
C ASP A 29 2.14 -20.37 8.03
N PRO A 30 3.00 -20.17 9.04
CA PRO A 30 3.01 -18.94 9.82
C PRO A 30 3.61 -17.75 9.08
N ASN A 31 4.34 -17.99 8.00
CA ASN A 31 5.11 -16.96 7.30
C ASN A 31 5.22 -17.21 5.78
N PRO A 32 4.10 -17.25 5.05
CA PRO A 32 4.14 -17.50 3.61
C PRO A 32 5.06 -16.53 2.87
N PRO A 33 5.82 -16.98 1.87
CA PRO A 33 6.76 -16.12 1.13
C PRO A 33 6.06 -15.21 0.12
N ALA A 34 4.84 -15.55 -0.30
CA ALA A 34 4.10 -14.83 -1.33
C ALA A 34 2.60 -15.12 -1.26
N PHE A 35 1.82 -14.23 -1.86
CA PHE A 35 0.38 -14.34 -2.01
C PHE A 35 -0.06 -13.90 -3.41
N ASP A 36 -1.24 -14.35 -3.86
CA ASP A 36 -2.09 -13.63 -4.81
C ASP A 36 -3.22 -12.92 -4.06
N CYS A 37 -4.11 -12.23 -4.78
CA CYS A 37 -5.17 -11.43 -4.17
C CYS A 37 -6.11 -12.27 -3.31
N SER A 38 -6.54 -13.42 -3.79
CA SER A 38 -7.49 -14.31 -3.12
C SER A 38 -6.84 -15.13 -2.01
N SER A 39 -5.61 -15.56 -2.20
CA SER A 39 -4.91 -16.35 -1.19
C SER A 39 -4.51 -15.55 0.05
N LEU A 40 -4.27 -14.24 -0.08
CA LEU A 40 -4.10 -13.37 1.09
C LEU A 40 -5.37 -13.34 1.95
N VAL A 41 -6.54 -13.17 1.32
CA VAL A 41 -7.83 -13.19 2.01
C VAL A 41 -8.07 -14.55 2.65
N ARG A 42 -7.97 -15.64 1.87
CA ARG A 42 -8.18 -17.01 2.35
C ARG A 42 -7.29 -17.35 3.53
N TRP A 43 -5.99 -17.13 3.39
CA TRP A 43 -5.01 -17.44 4.43
C TRP A 43 -5.28 -16.66 5.71
N SER A 44 -5.56 -15.35 5.60
CA SER A 44 -5.84 -14.52 6.78
C SER A 44 -7.09 -14.95 7.54
N CYS A 45 -8.12 -15.43 6.83
CA CYS A 45 -9.36 -15.93 7.42
C CYS A 45 -9.18 -17.31 8.04
N ASN A 46 -8.68 -18.27 7.24
CA ASN A 46 -8.68 -19.68 7.64
C ASN A 46 -7.64 -19.97 8.71
N ARG A 47 -6.51 -19.27 8.71
CA ARG A 47 -5.50 -19.38 9.77
C ARG A 47 -6.05 -19.02 11.15
N LEU A 48 -7.06 -18.17 11.22
CA LEU A 48 -7.73 -17.80 12.46
C LEU A 48 -8.98 -18.65 12.75
N GLY A 49 -9.16 -19.76 12.01
CA GLY A 49 -10.25 -20.70 12.25
C GLY A 49 -11.61 -20.15 11.79
N LEU A 50 -11.66 -19.39 10.71
CA LEU A 50 -12.93 -18.93 10.13
C LEU A 50 -13.80 -20.16 9.78
N ALA A 51 -15.07 -20.10 10.17
CA ALA A 51 -16.07 -21.10 9.84
C ALA A 51 -17.38 -20.44 9.37
N PRO A 52 -17.86 -20.72 8.16
CA PRO A 52 -17.27 -21.60 7.16
C PRO A 52 -15.94 -21.06 6.62
N ALA A 53 -15.05 -21.96 6.19
CA ALA A 53 -13.73 -21.59 5.68
C ALA A 53 -13.84 -20.72 4.43
N MET A 54 -12.93 -19.75 4.29
CA MET A 54 -12.87 -18.86 3.13
C MET A 54 -12.39 -19.62 1.89
N GLU A 55 -13.03 -19.36 0.80
CA GLU A 55 -12.82 -20.00 -0.50
C GLU A 55 -11.48 -19.61 -1.16
N PRO A 56 -10.91 -20.47 -2.04
CA PRO A 56 -9.55 -20.28 -2.56
C PRO A 56 -9.41 -19.22 -3.65
N THR A 57 -10.49 -18.83 -4.32
CA THR A 57 -10.43 -17.83 -5.42
C THR A 57 -11.37 -16.66 -5.18
N SER A 58 -11.05 -15.49 -5.73
CA SER A 58 -11.88 -14.30 -5.58
C SER A 58 -13.30 -14.50 -6.06
N TYR A 59 -13.52 -15.29 -7.11
CA TYR A 59 -14.86 -15.63 -7.61
C TYR A 59 -15.70 -16.38 -6.58
N TYR A 60 -15.13 -17.45 -6.01
CA TYR A 60 -15.83 -18.22 -4.98
C TYR A 60 -15.95 -17.47 -3.66
N GLN A 61 -15.05 -16.54 -3.36
CA GLN A 61 -15.16 -15.64 -2.20
C GLN A 61 -16.35 -14.69 -2.35
N GLU A 62 -16.61 -14.14 -3.55
CA GLU A 62 -17.80 -13.33 -3.83
C GLU A 62 -19.08 -14.18 -3.72
N ILE A 63 -19.09 -15.37 -4.34
CA ILE A 63 -20.21 -16.33 -4.24
C ILE A 63 -20.45 -16.70 -2.77
N HIS A 64 -19.39 -16.94 -1.98
CA HIS A 64 -19.49 -17.23 -0.56
C HIS A 64 -20.19 -16.10 0.22
N CYS A 65 -19.81 -14.85 -0.05
CA CYS A 65 -20.51 -13.69 0.53
C CYS A 65 -21.98 -13.65 0.10
N ALA A 66 -22.28 -13.87 -1.17
CA ALA A 66 -23.64 -13.82 -1.70
C ALA A 66 -24.52 -14.93 -1.13
N THR A 67 -24.02 -16.17 -1.09
CA THR A 67 -24.76 -17.34 -0.56
C THR A 67 -25.08 -17.20 0.93
N ASN A 68 -24.22 -16.53 1.70
CA ASN A 68 -24.43 -16.28 3.11
C ASN A 68 -25.18 -14.98 3.42
N GLY A 69 -25.70 -14.28 2.38
CA GLY A 69 -26.49 -13.06 2.55
C GLY A 69 -25.71 -11.88 3.14
N THR A 70 -24.39 -11.84 2.91
CA THR A 70 -23.50 -10.82 3.50
C THR A 70 -23.03 -9.74 2.52
N MET A 71 -23.65 -9.68 1.32
CA MET A 71 -23.33 -8.65 0.32
C MET A 71 -23.64 -7.25 0.84
N LEU A 72 -22.86 -6.28 0.40
CA LEU A 72 -22.96 -4.86 0.75
C LEU A 72 -23.02 -4.01 -0.52
N GLY A 73 -23.57 -2.81 -0.41
CA GLY A 73 -23.33 -1.78 -1.41
C GLY A 73 -21.81 -1.43 -1.45
N ILE A 74 -21.30 -1.03 -2.62
CA ILE A 74 -19.87 -0.77 -2.81
C ILE A 74 -19.34 0.30 -1.84
N ASP A 75 -20.04 1.43 -1.72
CA ASP A 75 -19.64 2.52 -0.81
C ASP A 75 -19.67 2.07 0.66
N GLN A 76 -20.66 1.26 1.02
CA GLN A 76 -20.74 0.66 2.35
C GLN A 76 -19.57 -0.29 2.59
N GLY A 77 -19.20 -1.11 1.59
CA GLY A 77 -18.03 -1.99 1.66
C GLY A 77 -16.74 -1.21 1.83
N ILE A 78 -16.56 -0.12 1.08
CA ILE A 78 -15.38 0.77 1.22
C ILE A 78 -15.31 1.36 2.63
N GLY A 79 -16.43 1.75 3.19
CA GLY A 79 -16.51 2.30 4.56
C GLY A 79 -16.51 1.25 5.67
N THR A 80 -16.63 -0.03 5.35
CA THR A 80 -16.67 -1.11 6.34
C THR A 80 -15.31 -1.79 6.46
N ARG A 81 -14.66 -1.64 7.61
CA ARG A 81 -13.40 -2.33 7.89
C ARG A 81 -13.59 -3.84 7.90
N GLY A 82 -12.71 -4.54 7.18
CA GLY A 82 -12.74 -5.99 7.01
C GLY A 82 -13.73 -6.47 5.94
N ALA A 83 -14.46 -5.58 5.26
CA ALA A 83 -15.24 -5.99 4.10
C ALA A 83 -14.32 -6.40 2.94
N LEU A 84 -14.76 -7.36 2.15
CA LEU A 84 -14.13 -7.74 0.89
C LEU A 84 -14.66 -6.83 -0.22
N LEU A 85 -13.77 -6.32 -1.05
CA LEU A 85 -14.08 -5.55 -2.24
C LEU A 85 -13.64 -6.37 -3.46
N PHE A 86 -14.57 -6.62 -4.37
CA PHE A 86 -14.34 -7.44 -5.57
C PHE A 86 -14.32 -6.56 -6.82
N ASN A 87 -13.46 -6.94 -7.77
CA ASN A 87 -13.45 -6.35 -9.10
C ASN A 87 -13.38 -7.48 -10.12
N HIS A 88 -14.54 -7.95 -10.57
CA HIS A 88 -14.70 -8.97 -11.58
C HIS A 88 -15.28 -8.37 -12.85
N ARG A 89 -14.62 -8.57 -13.98
CA ARG A 89 -15.05 -8.05 -15.28
C ARG A 89 -15.01 -9.12 -16.35
N ASP A 90 -16.02 -9.10 -17.22
CA ASP A 90 -16.05 -9.97 -18.40
C ASP A 90 -14.97 -9.56 -19.43
N LEU A 91 -14.89 -10.31 -20.54
CA LEU A 91 -13.94 -10.03 -21.61
C LEU A 91 -14.17 -8.69 -22.33
N ALA A 92 -15.37 -8.12 -22.21
CA ALA A 92 -15.71 -6.79 -22.72
C ALA A 92 -15.38 -5.67 -21.71
N GLY A 93 -14.92 -6.03 -20.49
CA GLY A 93 -14.59 -5.09 -19.43
C GLY A 93 -15.78 -4.63 -18.57
N ASN A 94 -16.97 -5.23 -18.77
CA ASN A 94 -18.13 -4.89 -17.97
C ASN A 94 -18.10 -5.59 -16.60
N PRO A 95 -18.69 -5.00 -15.55
CA PRO A 95 -18.91 -5.70 -14.28
C PRO A 95 -19.60 -7.04 -14.48
N HIS A 96 -19.08 -8.09 -13.89
CA HIS A 96 -19.62 -9.44 -14.03
C HIS A 96 -19.67 -10.16 -12.67
N THR A 97 -20.86 -10.61 -12.29
CA THR A 97 -21.06 -11.37 -11.05
C THR A 97 -20.77 -12.84 -11.28
N PRO A 98 -19.86 -13.47 -10.52
CA PRO A 98 -19.56 -14.89 -10.67
C PRO A 98 -20.75 -15.77 -10.34
N THR A 99 -21.01 -16.77 -11.17
CA THR A 99 -22.04 -17.80 -10.95
C THR A 99 -21.45 -19.19 -11.09
N PRO A 100 -21.78 -20.15 -10.17
CA PRO A 100 -21.27 -21.51 -10.28
C PRO A 100 -21.92 -22.29 -11.45
N PRO A 101 -21.17 -23.20 -12.14
CA PRO A 101 -19.74 -23.39 -12.03
C PRO A 101 -18.97 -22.21 -12.67
N VAL A 102 -17.97 -21.66 -11.94
CA VAL A 102 -17.19 -20.52 -12.46
C VAL A 102 -16.29 -20.97 -13.60
N ASN A 103 -16.40 -20.28 -14.74
CA ASN A 103 -15.46 -20.40 -15.84
C ASN A 103 -14.50 -19.19 -15.83
N PRO A 104 -13.25 -19.33 -15.38
CA PRO A 104 -12.30 -18.22 -15.34
C PRO A 104 -11.99 -17.59 -16.71
N ALA A 105 -12.18 -18.34 -17.80
CA ALA A 105 -11.84 -17.88 -19.15
C ALA A 105 -12.76 -16.75 -19.68
N ILE A 106 -13.90 -16.50 -19.04
CA ILE A 106 -14.80 -15.41 -19.42
C ILE A 106 -14.47 -14.07 -18.77
N TYR A 107 -13.46 -14.03 -17.88
CA TYR A 107 -13.08 -12.82 -17.17
C TYR A 107 -11.81 -12.20 -17.74
N SER A 108 -11.85 -10.89 -18.02
CA SER A 108 -10.67 -10.09 -18.36
C SER A 108 -9.94 -9.61 -17.12
N HIS A 109 -10.64 -9.53 -15.99
CA HIS A 109 -10.09 -9.08 -14.72
C HIS A 109 -10.78 -9.76 -13.53
N ALA A 110 -9.98 -10.17 -12.56
CA ALA A 110 -10.46 -10.72 -11.30
C ALA A 110 -9.54 -10.29 -10.16
N HIS A 111 -10.10 -9.63 -9.15
CA HIS A 111 -9.34 -9.14 -8.01
C HIS A 111 -10.21 -9.06 -6.75
N VAL A 112 -9.57 -9.21 -5.60
CA VAL A 112 -10.19 -8.99 -4.29
C VAL A 112 -9.23 -8.25 -3.36
N ALA A 113 -9.78 -7.40 -2.50
CA ALA A 113 -9.04 -6.69 -1.46
C ALA A 113 -9.84 -6.67 -0.16
N ILE A 114 -9.17 -6.48 0.97
CA ILE A 114 -9.81 -6.25 2.27
C ILE A 114 -9.86 -4.74 2.50
N SER A 115 -11.06 -4.19 2.73
CA SER A 115 -11.25 -2.79 3.10
C SER A 115 -10.70 -2.50 4.49
N LEU A 116 -10.05 -1.36 4.67
CA LEU A 116 -9.63 -0.85 5.97
C LEU A 116 -10.66 0.09 6.62
N GLY A 117 -11.79 0.36 5.92
CA GLY A 117 -12.89 1.19 6.42
C GLY A 117 -12.66 2.70 6.34
N ASN A 118 -11.51 3.13 5.85
CA ASN A 118 -11.09 4.54 5.75
C ASN A 118 -10.76 4.97 4.30
N GLY A 119 -11.34 4.29 3.32
CA GLY A 119 -11.04 4.52 1.90
C GLY A 119 -9.74 3.84 1.44
N GLN A 120 -9.14 2.98 2.26
CA GLN A 120 -7.96 2.20 1.94
C GLN A 120 -8.26 0.70 1.91
N THR A 121 -7.36 -0.07 1.31
CA THR A 121 -7.37 -1.54 1.28
C THR A 121 -6.05 -2.11 1.75
N ILE A 122 -6.06 -3.35 2.26
CA ILE A 122 -4.89 -4.24 2.25
C ILE A 122 -5.12 -5.32 1.21
N GLU A 123 -4.15 -5.53 0.32
CA GLU A 123 -4.30 -6.42 -0.84
C GLU A 123 -2.95 -6.93 -1.35
N ALA A 124 -2.91 -8.16 -1.83
CA ALA A 124 -1.85 -8.62 -2.72
C ALA A 124 -2.21 -8.16 -4.14
N ARG A 125 -1.55 -7.11 -4.63
CA ARG A 125 -2.04 -6.30 -5.74
C ARG A 125 -1.52 -6.72 -7.10
N SER A 126 -0.22 -6.86 -7.24
CA SER A 126 0.45 -7.25 -8.49
C SER A 126 1.89 -7.66 -8.24
N THR A 127 2.51 -8.29 -9.24
CA THR A 127 3.94 -8.68 -9.20
C THR A 127 4.87 -7.48 -8.99
N ALA A 128 4.47 -6.29 -9.46
CA ALA A 128 5.29 -5.09 -9.34
C ALA A 128 5.34 -4.52 -7.90
N VAL A 129 4.26 -4.69 -7.11
CA VAL A 129 4.14 -4.02 -5.81
C VAL A 129 3.92 -4.96 -4.63
N GLY A 130 3.54 -6.23 -4.86
CA GLY A 130 3.34 -7.21 -3.79
C GLY A 130 2.10 -6.94 -2.94
N VAL A 131 2.22 -7.24 -1.64
CA VAL A 131 1.18 -6.97 -0.63
C VAL A 131 1.33 -5.53 -0.12
N VAL A 132 0.31 -4.72 -0.36
CA VAL A 132 0.36 -3.27 -0.10
C VAL A 132 -0.92 -2.74 0.51
N ILE A 133 -0.82 -1.60 1.19
CA ILE A 133 -1.97 -0.75 1.45
C ILE A 133 -2.22 0.09 0.19
N GLY A 134 -3.44 0.01 -0.35
CA GLY A 134 -3.88 0.76 -1.52
C GLY A 134 -5.04 1.69 -1.20
N THR A 135 -5.44 2.54 -2.16
CA THR A 135 -6.70 3.27 -2.08
C THR A 135 -7.85 2.37 -2.51
N ALA A 136 -9.00 2.46 -1.82
CA ALA A 136 -10.24 1.84 -2.26
C ALA A 136 -11.02 2.73 -3.23
N ASN A 137 -10.92 4.05 -3.07
CA ASN A 137 -11.68 5.01 -3.85
C ASN A 137 -11.21 5.05 -5.32
N GLY A 138 -12.18 5.15 -6.26
CA GLY A 138 -11.91 5.30 -7.69
C GLY A 138 -11.40 4.04 -8.41
N ARG A 139 -11.40 2.86 -7.76
CA ARG A 139 -10.84 1.62 -8.34
C ARG A 139 -11.82 0.76 -9.13
N GLY A 140 -13.07 1.20 -9.27
CA GLY A 140 -14.06 0.50 -10.09
C GLY A 140 -14.44 -0.89 -9.56
N TRP A 141 -14.58 -1.03 -8.24
CA TRP A 141 -15.10 -2.23 -7.61
C TRP A 141 -16.47 -2.60 -8.18
N THR A 142 -16.72 -3.90 -8.35
CA THR A 142 -17.95 -4.42 -8.93
C THR A 142 -18.90 -5.00 -7.88
N ALA A 143 -18.37 -5.44 -6.74
CA ALA A 143 -19.15 -5.95 -5.61
C ALA A 143 -18.41 -5.73 -4.28
N ALA A 144 -19.14 -5.85 -3.19
CA ALA A 144 -18.60 -5.85 -1.84
C ALA A 144 -19.40 -6.83 -0.94
N GLY A 145 -18.73 -7.38 0.09
CA GLY A 145 -19.38 -8.28 1.03
C GLY A 145 -18.65 -8.35 2.37
N ARG A 146 -19.37 -8.69 3.44
CA ARG A 146 -18.73 -9.03 4.72
C ARG A 146 -18.22 -10.45 4.67
N ILE A 147 -17.14 -10.73 5.40
CA ILE A 147 -16.61 -12.08 5.57
C ILE A 147 -17.62 -12.91 6.36
N PRO A 148 -18.25 -13.96 5.76
CA PRO A 148 -19.20 -14.82 6.47
C PRO A 148 -18.52 -15.54 7.63
N GLY A 149 -19.21 -15.68 8.78
CA GLY A 149 -18.67 -16.36 9.94
C GLY A 149 -17.58 -15.59 10.73
N ALA A 150 -17.15 -14.45 10.25
CA ALA A 150 -16.38 -13.53 11.08
C ALA A 150 -17.30 -12.91 12.10
N GLY A 151 -16.96 -13.00 13.36
CA GLY A 151 -17.73 -12.37 14.44
C GLY A 151 -17.78 -10.87 14.20
N SER A 152 -18.96 -10.30 14.33
CA SER A 152 -19.16 -8.85 14.42
C SER A 152 -18.61 -8.34 15.76
N GLY A 153 -17.37 -8.67 16.06
CA GLY A 153 -16.57 -8.01 17.09
C GLY A 153 -16.22 -6.58 16.68
N TRP A 154 -17.07 -5.93 15.87
CA TRP A 154 -17.04 -4.51 15.75
C TRP A 154 -17.68 -3.90 17.00
N ALA A 155 -16.99 -3.95 18.11
CA ALA A 155 -16.93 -2.77 18.93
C ALA A 155 -16.32 -1.69 18.03
N PRO A 156 -16.93 -0.48 17.89
CA PRO A 156 -16.22 0.64 17.26
C PRO A 156 -14.80 0.61 17.85
N PRO A 157 -13.72 0.67 17.04
CA PRO A 157 -12.36 0.63 17.59
C PRO A 157 -12.41 1.54 18.81
N PRO A 158 -11.88 1.13 19.98
CA PRO A 158 -11.84 2.03 21.12
C PRO A 158 -11.36 3.35 20.54
N PRO A 159 -12.03 4.49 20.82
CA PRO A 159 -11.70 5.75 20.20
C PRO A 159 -10.18 5.80 20.15
N PRO A 160 -9.55 6.05 18.98
CA PRO A 160 -8.11 5.87 18.80
C PRO A 160 -7.49 6.41 20.08
N PRO A 161 -6.55 5.72 20.74
CA PRO A 161 -5.99 6.18 22.00
C PRO A 161 -5.76 7.66 21.76
N PRO A 162 -6.18 8.57 22.66
CA PRO A 162 -6.16 10.00 22.41
C PRO A 162 -4.85 10.26 21.71
N PRO A 163 -4.86 10.89 20.49
CA PRO A 163 -3.68 10.92 19.65
C PRO A 163 -2.53 11.19 20.55
N PRO A 164 -1.40 10.44 20.50
CA PRO A 164 -0.27 10.69 21.40
C PRO A 164 -0.11 12.19 21.39
N PRO A 165 -0.02 12.88 22.54
CA PRO A 165 -0.16 14.34 22.68
C PRO A 165 0.46 14.92 21.44
N SER A 166 -0.32 15.64 20.65
CA SER A 166 -0.04 15.98 19.23
C SER A 166 1.44 16.24 19.14
N PRO A 167 2.21 15.51 18.32
CA PRO A 167 3.63 15.81 18.23
C PRO A 167 3.71 17.32 18.08
N PRO A 168 4.54 18.02 18.85
CA PRO A 168 4.56 19.47 18.87
C PRO A 168 4.40 19.93 17.43
N PRO A 169 3.49 20.87 17.11
CA PRO A 169 2.95 21.13 15.78
C PRO A 169 4.07 20.96 14.79
N ALA A 170 3.92 20.04 13.84
CA ALA A 170 5.04 19.59 13.00
C ALA A 170 5.67 20.87 12.48
N PRO A 171 6.93 21.16 12.82
CA PRO A 171 7.52 22.46 12.55
C PRO A 171 7.23 22.72 11.07
N GLY A 172 6.55 23.81 10.77
CA GLY A 172 5.98 24.11 9.45
C GLY A 172 6.95 23.76 8.35
N PHE A 173 6.48 23.40 7.17
CA PHE A 173 7.36 23.03 6.06
C PHE A 173 8.50 24.03 5.96
N PRO A 174 9.76 23.61 5.75
CA PRO A 174 10.89 24.53 5.71
C PRO A 174 10.70 25.59 4.61
N ASP A 175 11.11 26.81 4.86
CA ASP A 175 11.10 27.85 3.85
C ASP A 175 12.00 27.47 2.69
N PRO A 176 11.56 27.76 1.44
CA PRO A 176 12.37 27.49 0.26
C PRO A 176 13.75 28.14 0.33
N ARG A 177 14.82 27.37 0.05
CA ARG A 177 16.20 27.88 0.00
C ARG A 177 16.49 28.49 -1.37
N THR A 178 16.17 29.76 -1.55
CA THR A 178 16.43 30.51 -2.78
C THR A 178 17.88 30.99 -2.93
N ASP A 179 18.68 30.84 -1.86
CA ASP A 179 20.12 31.11 -1.81
C ASP A 179 20.97 29.98 -2.43
N ARG A 180 20.34 28.89 -2.85
CA ARG A 180 21.01 27.71 -3.43
C ARG A 180 20.70 27.54 -4.90
N PRO A 181 21.68 27.06 -5.71
CA PRO A 181 21.46 26.84 -7.14
C PRO A 181 20.49 25.70 -7.38
N TYR A 182 19.76 25.82 -8.47
CA TYR A 182 18.93 24.71 -8.97
C TYR A 182 19.84 23.67 -9.64
N LEU A 183 19.79 22.42 -9.14
CA LEU A 183 20.62 21.33 -9.67
C LEU A 183 19.77 20.28 -10.38
N ARG A 184 20.26 19.80 -11.51
CA ARG A 184 19.68 18.71 -12.30
C ARG A 184 20.75 17.79 -12.85
N ARG A 185 20.36 16.64 -13.39
CA ARG A 185 21.28 15.69 -14.00
C ARG A 185 22.24 16.39 -14.98
N GLY A 186 23.54 16.14 -14.83
CA GLY A 186 24.62 16.79 -15.58
C GLY A 186 25.22 18.00 -14.88
N ALA A 187 24.66 18.50 -13.79
CA ALA A 187 25.29 19.55 -12.98
C ALA A 187 26.59 19.05 -12.37
N VAL A 188 27.56 19.96 -12.25
CA VAL A 188 28.89 19.66 -11.65
C VAL A 188 29.30 20.79 -10.71
N GLY A 189 30.14 20.46 -9.72
CA GLY A 189 30.77 21.45 -8.86
C GLY A 189 30.40 21.38 -7.37
N PRO A 190 30.78 22.42 -6.58
CA PRO A 190 30.69 22.40 -5.13
C PRO A 190 29.27 22.18 -4.58
N SER A 191 28.27 22.77 -5.22
CA SER A 191 26.88 22.60 -4.79
C SER A 191 26.37 21.18 -5.00
N VAL A 192 26.88 20.44 -6.01
CA VAL A 192 26.59 19.03 -6.20
C VAL A 192 27.26 18.20 -5.10
N VAL A 193 28.51 18.52 -4.73
CA VAL A 193 29.22 17.87 -3.59
C VAL A 193 28.41 18.07 -2.30
N GLU A 194 27.90 19.27 -2.06
CA GLU A 194 27.12 19.59 -0.88
C GLU A 194 25.81 18.78 -0.85
N MET A 195 25.05 18.76 -1.91
CA MET A 195 23.83 17.95 -2.05
C MET A 195 24.11 16.47 -1.78
N GLN A 196 25.17 15.93 -2.40
CA GLN A 196 25.58 14.53 -2.22
C GLN A 196 25.95 14.22 -0.76
N ARG A 197 26.69 15.14 -0.08
CA ARG A 197 27.04 14.99 1.33
C ARG A 197 25.81 14.97 2.22
N LEU A 198 24.84 15.83 1.98
CA LEU A 198 23.58 15.86 2.74
C LEU A 198 22.80 14.55 2.52
N LEU A 199 22.68 14.08 1.28
CA LEU A 199 22.01 12.80 0.97
C LEU A 199 22.73 11.60 1.64
N ILE A 200 24.06 11.60 1.68
CA ILE A 200 24.84 10.57 2.39
C ILE A 200 24.60 10.64 3.90
N ALA A 201 24.58 11.82 4.48
CA ALA A 201 24.33 12.01 5.91
C ALA A 201 22.93 11.53 6.33
N ILE A 202 21.94 11.70 5.44
CA ILE A 202 20.57 11.19 5.66
C ILE A 202 20.50 9.65 5.58
N GLY A 203 21.45 9.00 4.92
CA GLY A 203 21.62 7.54 4.95
C GLY A 203 20.67 6.74 4.07
N GLN A 204 19.89 7.37 3.19
CA GLN A 204 18.88 6.66 2.38
C GLN A 204 19.39 6.06 1.08
N SER A 205 20.66 6.24 0.73
CA SER A 205 21.25 5.70 -0.50
C SER A 205 22.63 5.06 -0.24
N PRO A 206 22.68 3.75 0.04
CA PRO A 206 23.96 3.03 0.19
C PRO A 206 24.86 3.16 -1.03
N ALA A 207 24.28 3.18 -2.25
CA ALA A 207 25.05 3.33 -3.50
C ALA A 207 25.75 4.70 -3.59
N LEU A 208 25.08 5.77 -3.16
CA LEU A 208 25.69 7.09 -3.12
C LEU A 208 26.75 7.19 -2.02
N ALA A 209 26.50 6.57 -0.87
CA ALA A 209 27.48 6.50 0.22
C ALA A 209 28.75 5.79 -0.21
N ALA A 210 28.64 4.69 -0.97
CA ALA A 210 29.79 3.96 -1.52
C ALA A 210 30.54 4.75 -2.61
N ALA A 211 29.82 5.51 -3.46
CA ALA A 211 30.41 6.32 -4.52
C ALA A 211 31.07 7.62 -3.98
N GLY A 212 30.61 8.10 -2.84
CA GLY A 212 31.04 9.36 -2.25
C GLY A 212 30.47 10.61 -2.94
N ALA A 213 30.81 11.76 -2.38
CA ALA A 213 30.39 13.06 -2.91
C ALA A 213 31.36 13.51 -4.02
N THR A 214 31.12 13.06 -5.23
CA THR A 214 32.00 13.23 -6.40
C THR A 214 31.92 14.62 -7.06
N GLY A 215 30.87 15.38 -6.76
CA GLY A 215 30.60 16.64 -7.43
C GLY A 215 30.00 16.53 -8.84
N ASN A 216 29.65 15.31 -9.27
CA ASN A 216 29.00 15.04 -10.55
C ASN A 216 27.58 14.53 -10.30
N PHE A 217 26.57 15.24 -10.80
CA PHE A 217 25.18 14.85 -10.65
C PHE A 217 24.78 13.88 -11.76
N LEU A 218 25.12 12.60 -11.58
CA LEU A 218 24.86 11.51 -12.50
C LEU A 218 23.85 10.50 -11.88
N ASP A 219 23.68 9.36 -12.51
CA ASP A 219 22.61 8.40 -12.23
C ASP A 219 22.49 7.96 -10.77
N ILE A 220 23.60 7.76 -10.08
CA ILE A 220 23.60 7.40 -8.64
C ILE A 220 22.98 8.54 -7.80
N SER A 221 23.35 9.79 -8.08
CA SER A 221 22.83 10.97 -7.39
C SER A 221 21.36 11.23 -7.75
N VAL A 222 20.99 10.99 -9.02
CA VAL A 222 19.58 11.05 -9.48
C VAL A 222 18.72 10.06 -8.71
N ALA A 223 19.15 8.81 -8.60
CA ALA A 223 18.42 7.78 -7.85
C ALA A 223 18.32 8.13 -6.36
N ALA A 224 19.41 8.57 -5.74
CA ALA A 224 19.43 8.99 -4.35
C ALA A 224 18.47 10.16 -4.06
N LEU A 225 18.47 11.15 -4.95
CA LEU A 225 17.59 12.31 -4.80
C LEU A 225 16.11 11.96 -4.95
N ARG A 226 15.75 11.08 -5.89
CA ARG A 226 14.39 10.56 -6.04
C ARG A 226 13.93 9.81 -4.79
N THR A 227 14.78 8.97 -4.22
CA THR A 227 14.50 8.26 -2.97
C THR A 227 14.23 9.25 -1.83
N PHE A 228 15.05 10.27 -1.72
CA PHE A 228 14.88 11.32 -0.72
C PHE A 228 13.58 12.12 -0.92
N GLN A 229 13.27 12.55 -2.15
CA GLN A 229 12.05 13.28 -2.46
C GLN A 229 10.80 12.46 -2.13
N ALA A 230 10.79 11.16 -2.50
CA ALA A 230 9.72 10.24 -2.16
C ALA A 230 9.59 10.05 -0.63
N PHE A 231 10.71 9.97 0.09
CA PHE A 231 10.72 9.91 1.54
C PHE A 231 10.09 11.16 2.18
N VAL A 232 10.42 12.35 1.71
CA VAL A 232 9.83 13.61 2.21
C VAL A 232 8.32 13.64 1.99
N ILE A 233 7.84 13.27 0.80
CA ILE A 233 6.41 13.20 0.50
C ILE A 233 5.71 12.21 1.43
N ASN A 234 6.27 11.00 1.56
CA ASN A 234 5.63 9.93 2.33
C ASN A 234 5.66 10.16 3.85
N THR A 235 6.68 10.86 4.35
CA THR A 235 6.90 11.04 5.79
C THR A 235 6.30 12.34 6.30
N TYR A 236 6.46 13.41 5.54
CA TYR A 236 6.08 14.77 5.97
C TYR A 236 4.89 15.34 5.19
N GLY A 237 4.53 14.77 4.04
CA GLY A 237 3.36 15.18 3.26
C GLY A 237 3.49 16.58 2.62
N ASP A 238 4.71 17.09 2.37
CA ASP A 238 4.88 18.43 1.78
C ASP A 238 4.37 18.44 0.33
N PRO A 239 3.24 19.12 0.02
CA PRO A 239 2.65 19.12 -1.31
C PRO A 239 3.46 19.89 -2.35
N ARG A 240 4.47 20.64 -1.92
CA ARG A 240 5.37 21.40 -2.80
C ARG A 240 6.53 20.55 -3.32
N MET A 241 6.77 19.36 -2.72
CA MET A 241 7.81 18.43 -3.13
C MET A 241 7.34 17.59 -4.31
N ALA A 242 8.17 17.43 -5.33
CA ALA A 242 7.97 16.52 -6.45
C ALA A 242 9.08 15.47 -6.49
N VAL A 243 8.80 14.27 -7.05
CA VAL A 243 9.82 13.22 -7.29
C VAL A 243 10.34 13.39 -8.73
N ASP A 244 11.07 14.46 -8.98
CA ASP A 244 11.56 14.88 -10.30
C ASP A 244 13.07 14.66 -10.50
N ALA A 245 13.79 14.34 -9.40
CA ALA A 245 15.25 14.29 -9.36
C ALA A 245 15.93 15.64 -9.60
N GLU A 246 15.24 16.75 -9.30
CA GLU A 246 15.79 18.10 -9.38
C GLU A 246 15.95 18.67 -7.96
N CYS A 247 17.11 19.25 -7.67
CA CYS A 247 17.37 19.85 -6.37
C CYS A 247 17.10 21.35 -6.44
N GLY A 248 15.81 21.69 -6.32
CA GLY A 248 15.33 23.05 -6.25
C GLY A 248 15.20 23.57 -4.81
N PRO A 249 14.67 24.80 -4.60
CA PRO A 249 14.61 25.48 -3.30
C PRO A 249 13.93 24.64 -2.20
N ILE A 250 12.88 23.92 -2.51
CA ILE A 250 12.14 23.07 -1.57
C ILE A 250 12.99 21.85 -1.19
N THR A 251 13.61 21.20 -2.18
CA THR A 251 14.48 20.04 -1.95
C THR A 251 15.69 20.41 -1.10
N TRP A 252 16.33 21.54 -1.36
CA TRP A 252 17.42 22.06 -0.53
C TRP A 252 16.99 22.31 0.92
N ALA A 253 15.83 22.91 1.12
CA ALA A 253 15.31 23.20 2.45
C ALA A 253 15.12 21.91 3.27
N TRP A 254 14.59 20.87 2.66
CA TRP A 254 14.42 19.56 3.30
C TRP A 254 15.72 18.81 3.53
N LEU A 255 16.68 18.89 2.61
CA LEU A 255 18.01 18.30 2.79
C LEU A 255 18.69 18.86 4.04
N TYR A 256 18.73 20.19 4.20
CA TYR A 256 19.29 20.81 5.38
C TYR A 256 18.53 20.51 6.66
N ARG A 257 17.21 20.44 6.60
CA ARG A 257 16.39 20.17 7.77
C ARG A 257 16.60 18.76 8.33
N ILE A 258 16.83 17.77 7.46
CA ILE A 258 16.93 16.38 7.86
C ILE A 258 18.37 15.97 8.16
N ALA A 259 19.35 16.53 7.44
CA ALA A 259 20.76 16.23 7.61
C ALA A 259 21.44 17.05 8.73
N GLY A 260 20.88 18.21 9.07
CA GLY A 260 21.42 19.12 10.06
C GLY A 260 20.74 19.04 11.37
#